data_4725790f8e159341db425c7cc0c02a60
#
_entry.id   4725790f8e159341db425c7cc0c02a60
#
_cell.length_a   1.000
_cell.length_b   1.000
_cell.length_c   1.000
_cell.angle_alpha   90.00
_cell.angle_beta   90.00
_cell.angle_gamma   90.00
#
_symmetry.space_group_name_H-M   'P 1'
#
loop_
_entity.id
_entity.type
_entity.pdbx_description
1 polymer ?
#
loop_
_entity_poly.entity_id
_entity_poly.type
_entity_poly.pdbx_seq_one_letter_code
_entity_poly.pdbx_strand_id
1 'polypeptide(L)'
;MKILYIFPHPDDESFGPAPAMHAQKRAGHDIYLLTLTKGEATKQRFRLGVSKKEMGEIRFKEMQCVEKVLGLKGMTVLDLPDGELKKMDPHEIEKAVKSEIDRVKPDIVVTYAVHGISGFHDHLVTHAVVKRVFCEYKKEGKSYPRRLAFYTRQGEVYTKGAFRLEASAEDEIKFTEVCSEEDMKKFHQALDCYESYQEVIEKSKVRDVVSNEVPFEVFGEEIDYKDPLKSLDDRL
;
A
#
# COMPACT_ATOMS: atom_id res chain seq x y z
N MET A 1 -6.85 -2.42 -16.81
CA MET A 1 -6.69 -3.60 -15.93
C MET A 1 -7.19 -3.28 -14.53
N LYS A 2 -7.32 -4.30 -13.68
CA LYS A 2 -7.62 -4.14 -12.26
C LYS A 2 -6.33 -4.27 -11.44
N ILE A 3 -6.03 -3.28 -10.63
CA ILE A 3 -4.88 -3.27 -9.72
C ILE A 3 -5.41 -3.20 -8.29
N LEU A 4 -5.05 -4.18 -7.46
CA LEU A 4 -5.45 -4.25 -6.06
C LEU A 4 -4.24 -3.94 -5.17
N TYR A 5 -4.29 -2.83 -4.47
CA TYR A 5 -3.35 -2.50 -3.41
C TYR A 5 -3.80 -3.10 -2.09
N ILE A 6 -2.88 -3.71 -1.35
CA ILE A 6 -3.15 -4.36 -0.05
C ILE A 6 -2.17 -3.83 0.98
N PHE A 7 -2.68 -3.12 1.99
CA PHE A 7 -1.90 -2.54 3.06
C PHE A 7 -2.50 -2.83 4.44
N PRO A 8 -1.68 -2.82 5.51
CA PRO A 8 -2.19 -3.10 6.85
C PRO A 8 -3.01 -1.98 7.47
N HIS A 9 -2.66 -0.70 7.27
CA HIS A 9 -3.28 0.39 8.00
C HIS A 9 -3.90 1.45 7.09
N PRO A 10 -4.89 2.21 7.57
CA PRO A 10 -5.23 3.50 7.01
C PRO A 10 -3.98 4.39 6.98
N ASP A 11 -3.83 5.20 5.96
CA ASP A 11 -2.70 6.07 5.62
C ASP A 11 -1.56 5.41 4.80
N ASP A 12 -1.35 4.11 4.86
CA ASP A 12 -0.30 3.43 4.10
C ASP A 12 -0.37 3.72 2.59
N GLU A 13 -1.57 3.77 2.02
CA GLU A 13 -1.79 4.14 0.62
C GLU A 13 -1.40 5.59 0.33
N SER A 14 -1.52 6.48 1.34
CA SER A 14 -1.23 7.90 1.23
C SER A 14 0.20 8.26 1.62
N PHE A 15 0.93 7.38 2.35
CA PHE A 15 2.32 7.62 2.76
C PHE A 15 3.36 7.22 1.71
N GLY A 16 2.94 7.12 0.45
CA GLY A 16 3.87 6.90 -0.66
C GLY A 16 3.22 6.51 -1.97
N PRO A 17 2.38 5.46 -2.05
CA PRO A 17 1.88 4.96 -3.33
C PRO A 17 0.75 5.78 -3.95
N ALA A 18 0.11 6.71 -3.23
CA ALA A 18 -1.03 7.49 -3.73
C ALA A 18 -0.80 8.20 -5.08
N PRO A 19 0.37 8.83 -5.36
CA PRO A 19 0.61 9.41 -6.68
C PRO A 19 0.51 8.38 -7.80
N ALA A 20 1.12 7.20 -7.61
CA ALA A 20 1.08 6.10 -8.59
C ALA A 20 -0.33 5.53 -8.75
N MET A 21 -1.07 5.34 -7.65
CA MET A 21 -2.47 4.89 -7.70
C MET A 21 -3.33 5.83 -8.56
N HIS A 22 -3.15 7.16 -8.42
CA HIS A 22 -3.88 8.14 -9.22
C HIS A 22 -3.39 8.16 -10.67
N ALA A 23 -2.09 8.08 -10.93
CA ALA A 23 -1.52 8.00 -12.28
C ALA A 23 -2.06 6.78 -13.04
N GLN A 24 -2.06 5.62 -12.42
CA GLN A 24 -2.60 4.37 -12.99
C GLN A 24 -4.11 4.48 -13.24
N LYS A 25 -4.87 5.07 -12.31
CA LYS A 25 -6.30 5.35 -12.53
C LYS A 25 -6.51 6.28 -13.73
N ARG A 26 -5.69 7.32 -13.88
CA ARG A 26 -5.73 8.25 -15.02
C ARG A 26 -5.35 7.55 -16.33
N ALA A 27 -4.47 6.55 -16.28
CA ALA A 27 -4.12 5.68 -17.42
C ALA A 27 -5.25 4.69 -17.81
N GLY A 28 -6.36 4.68 -17.06
CA GLY A 28 -7.55 3.86 -17.39
C GLY A 28 -7.62 2.54 -16.64
N HIS A 29 -6.82 2.35 -15.60
CA HIS A 29 -6.91 1.16 -14.74
C HIS A 29 -7.98 1.34 -13.67
N ASP A 30 -8.62 0.23 -13.27
CA ASP A 30 -9.50 0.16 -12.11
C ASP A 30 -8.66 -0.12 -10.85
N ILE A 31 -8.53 0.87 -9.97
CA ILE A 31 -7.73 0.78 -8.75
C ILE A 31 -8.60 0.39 -7.58
N TYR A 32 -8.21 -0.67 -6.87
CA TYR A 32 -8.85 -1.16 -5.66
C TYR A 32 -7.88 -1.09 -4.48
N LEU A 33 -8.42 -0.90 -3.29
CA LEU A 33 -7.66 -0.87 -2.04
C LEU A 33 -8.26 -1.84 -1.02
N LEU A 34 -7.43 -2.71 -0.47
CA LEU A 34 -7.71 -3.49 0.73
C LEU A 34 -6.83 -2.99 1.86
N THR A 35 -7.44 -2.57 2.96
CA THR A 35 -6.75 -2.24 4.21
C THR A 35 -7.16 -3.23 5.28
N LEU A 36 -6.17 -3.87 5.94
CA LEU A 36 -6.43 -5.02 6.81
C LEU A 36 -6.98 -4.63 8.18
N THR A 37 -6.67 -3.43 8.67
CA THR A 37 -7.10 -2.92 9.99
C THR A 37 -7.78 -1.57 9.85
N LYS A 38 -8.38 -1.08 10.93
CA LYS A 38 -8.88 0.30 11.00
C LYS A 38 -7.86 1.28 11.59
N GLY A 39 -6.64 0.85 11.88
CA GLY A 39 -5.60 1.70 12.47
C GLY A 39 -5.97 2.24 13.87
N GLU A 40 -6.79 1.49 14.60
CA GLU A 40 -7.40 1.93 15.87
C GLU A 40 -6.43 1.98 17.05
N ALA A 41 -5.25 1.31 16.93
CA ALA A 41 -4.27 1.28 18.01
C ALA A 41 -3.34 2.51 18.03
N THR A 42 -3.44 3.38 17.04
CA THR A 42 -2.60 4.58 16.94
C THR A 42 -2.61 5.41 18.24
N LYS A 43 -1.42 5.95 18.63
CA LYS A 43 -1.28 6.82 19.80
C LYS A 43 -2.04 8.15 19.66
N GLN A 44 -2.43 8.57 18.46
CA GLN A 44 -3.22 9.78 18.22
C GLN A 44 -4.57 9.74 18.95
N ARG A 45 -5.13 8.55 19.18
CA ARG A 45 -6.35 8.39 19.99
C ARG A 45 -6.27 9.00 21.40
N PHE A 46 -5.07 8.98 22.03
CA PHE A 46 -4.88 9.57 23.35
C PHE A 46 -4.95 11.10 23.31
N ARG A 47 -4.37 11.72 22.26
CA ARG A 47 -4.45 13.16 22.03
C ARG A 47 -5.89 13.61 21.78
N LEU A 48 -6.66 12.78 21.09
CA LEU A 48 -8.07 13.06 20.76
C LEU A 48 -9.02 12.67 21.90
N GLY A 49 -8.55 11.96 22.93
CA GLY A 49 -9.38 11.52 24.05
C GLY A 49 -10.42 10.46 23.68
N VAL A 50 -10.13 9.64 22.63
CA VAL A 50 -11.08 8.66 22.11
C VAL A 50 -10.64 7.22 22.38
N SER A 51 -11.61 6.30 22.42
CA SER A 51 -11.38 4.87 22.51
C SER A 51 -10.80 4.31 21.21
N LYS A 52 -10.27 3.07 21.24
CA LYS A 52 -9.87 2.34 20.00
C LYS A 52 -11.01 2.27 18.99
N LYS A 53 -12.20 1.90 19.41
CA LYS A 53 -13.36 1.77 18.53
C LYS A 53 -13.69 3.09 17.83
N GLU A 54 -13.79 4.19 18.59
CA GLU A 54 -14.05 5.52 18.03
C GLU A 54 -12.92 5.96 17.08
N MET A 55 -11.67 5.66 17.42
CA MET A 55 -10.54 5.95 16.53
C MET A 55 -10.64 5.20 15.20
N GLY A 56 -11.00 3.92 15.23
CA GLY A 56 -11.21 3.13 14.02
C GLY A 56 -12.34 3.69 13.15
N GLU A 57 -13.43 4.19 13.77
CA GLU A 57 -14.53 4.84 13.04
C GLU A 57 -14.11 6.18 12.43
N ILE A 58 -13.28 6.96 13.12
CA ILE A 58 -12.70 8.21 12.59
C ILE A 58 -11.85 7.89 11.36
N ARG A 59 -10.89 6.98 11.50
CA ARG A 59 -9.98 6.63 10.40
C ARG A 59 -10.69 6.00 9.20
N PHE A 60 -11.72 5.22 9.44
CA PHE A 60 -12.55 4.69 8.35
C PHE A 60 -13.22 5.80 7.52
N LYS A 61 -13.74 6.86 8.19
CA LYS A 61 -14.31 8.03 7.49
C LYS A 61 -13.24 8.79 6.71
N GLU A 62 -12.04 8.92 7.26
CA GLU A 62 -10.90 9.54 6.58
C GLU A 62 -10.53 8.76 5.32
N MET A 63 -10.49 7.43 5.39
CA MET A 63 -10.27 6.58 4.21
C MET A 63 -11.37 6.71 3.16
N GLN A 64 -12.64 6.90 3.56
CA GLN A 64 -13.71 7.20 2.60
C GLN A 64 -13.50 8.54 1.87
N CYS A 65 -12.85 9.51 2.51
CA CYS A 65 -12.39 10.72 1.84
C CYS A 65 -11.29 10.41 0.82
N VAL A 66 -10.27 9.63 1.21
CA VAL A 66 -9.18 9.20 0.33
C VAL A 66 -9.69 8.45 -0.90
N GLU A 67 -10.62 7.50 -0.71
CA GLU A 67 -11.27 6.76 -1.80
C GLU A 67 -11.81 7.71 -2.87
N LYS A 68 -12.49 8.78 -2.45
CA LYS A 68 -13.05 9.78 -3.37
C LYS A 68 -11.96 10.63 -4.02
N VAL A 69 -10.96 11.08 -3.26
CA VAL A 69 -9.86 11.91 -3.74
C VAL A 69 -9.05 11.20 -4.81
N LEU A 70 -8.68 9.94 -4.57
CA LEU A 70 -7.92 9.12 -5.52
C LEU A 70 -8.81 8.54 -6.63
N GLY A 71 -10.13 8.57 -6.47
CA GLY A 71 -11.09 8.02 -7.42
C GLY A 71 -10.97 6.51 -7.55
N LEU A 72 -10.82 5.82 -6.42
CA LEU A 72 -10.71 4.36 -6.38
C LEU A 72 -12.00 3.71 -6.91
N LYS A 73 -11.86 2.59 -7.58
CA LYS A 73 -13.00 1.80 -8.06
C LYS A 73 -13.72 1.06 -6.94
N GLY A 74 -13.01 0.79 -5.87
CA GLY A 74 -13.54 0.20 -4.66
C GLY A 74 -12.50 0.12 -3.56
N MET A 75 -12.98 0.18 -2.33
CA MET A 75 -12.18 0.08 -1.12
C MET A 75 -12.84 -0.87 -0.12
N THR A 76 -12.03 -1.73 0.46
CA THR A 76 -12.41 -2.61 1.57
C THR A 76 -11.50 -2.34 2.75
N VAL A 77 -12.08 -2.06 3.91
CA VAL A 77 -11.35 -1.89 5.17
C VAL A 77 -11.83 -2.97 6.12
N LEU A 78 -10.93 -3.85 6.53
CA LEU A 78 -11.22 -4.91 7.47
C LEU A 78 -11.08 -4.42 8.92
N ASP A 79 -11.46 -5.28 9.85
CA ASP A 79 -11.43 -5.02 11.29
C ASP A 79 -10.48 -6.00 12.00
N LEU A 80 -9.33 -6.31 11.34
CA LEU A 80 -8.30 -7.10 11.99
C LEU A 80 -7.58 -6.22 13.03
N PRO A 81 -7.03 -6.83 14.12
CA PRO A 81 -6.49 -6.06 15.25
C PRO A 81 -5.20 -5.31 14.87
N ASP A 82 -5.28 -3.99 14.84
CA ASP A 82 -4.17 -3.08 14.53
C ASP A 82 -3.00 -3.22 15.51
N GLY A 83 -1.79 -3.36 14.97
CA GLY A 83 -0.55 -3.58 15.71
C GLY A 83 -0.35 -5.03 16.19
N GLU A 84 -1.29 -5.92 15.93
CA GLU A 84 -1.34 -7.28 16.47
C GLU A 84 -1.36 -8.38 15.37
N LEU A 85 -1.24 -8.04 14.08
CA LEU A 85 -1.29 -9.04 13.00
C LEU A 85 -0.25 -10.15 13.19
N LYS A 86 0.90 -9.84 13.77
CA LYS A 86 1.95 -10.82 14.11
C LYS A 86 1.53 -11.88 15.13
N LYS A 87 0.43 -11.65 15.88
CA LYS A 87 -0.09 -12.59 16.88
C LYS A 87 -1.23 -13.44 16.34
N MET A 88 -1.75 -13.11 15.16
CA MET A 88 -2.80 -13.88 14.50
C MET A 88 -2.24 -15.14 13.84
N ASP A 89 -3.11 -16.12 13.63
CA ASP A 89 -2.82 -17.19 12.70
C ASP A 89 -2.70 -16.61 11.28
N PRO A 90 -1.55 -16.76 10.60
CA PRO A 90 -1.39 -16.26 9.23
C PRO A 90 -2.48 -16.73 8.28
N HIS A 91 -3.04 -17.93 8.47
CA HIS A 91 -4.11 -18.46 7.63
C HIS A 91 -5.41 -17.66 7.72
N GLU A 92 -5.70 -17.03 8.86
CA GLU A 92 -6.87 -16.15 8.99
C GLU A 92 -6.69 -14.87 8.13
N ILE A 93 -5.48 -14.30 8.14
CA ILE A 93 -5.16 -13.14 7.31
C ILE A 93 -5.14 -13.53 5.82
N GLU A 94 -4.56 -14.70 5.48
CA GLU A 94 -4.58 -15.25 4.11
C GLU A 94 -6.01 -15.43 3.60
N LYS A 95 -6.91 -15.95 4.42
CA LYS A 95 -8.32 -16.12 4.07
C LYS A 95 -9.00 -14.80 3.73
N ALA A 96 -8.71 -13.75 4.50
CA ALA A 96 -9.24 -12.41 4.25
C ALA A 96 -8.68 -11.84 2.92
N VAL A 97 -7.37 -11.96 2.69
CA VAL A 97 -6.71 -11.54 1.44
C VAL A 97 -7.24 -12.31 0.24
N LYS A 98 -7.39 -13.64 0.33
CA LYS A 98 -7.97 -14.49 -0.73
C LYS A 98 -9.40 -14.07 -1.06
N SER A 99 -10.22 -13.82 -0.04
CA SER A 99 -11.61 -13.36 -0.23
C SER A 99 -11.67 -12.08 -1.07
N GLU A 100 -10.78 -11.13 -0.83
CA GLU A 100 -10.76 -9.89 -1.59
C GLU A 100 -10.19 -10.07 -2.99
N ILE A 101 -9.12 -10.87 -3.15
CA ILE A 101 -8.57 -11.20 -4.48
C ILE A 101 -9.63 -11.93 -5.33
N ASP A 102 -10.37 -12.87 -4.77
CA ASP A 102 -11.43 -13.60 -5.50
C ASP A 102 -12.63 -12.70 -5.84
N ARG A 103 -12.93 -11.70 -5.01
CA ARG A 103 -13.97 -10.69 -5.28
C ARG A 103 -13.59 -9.74 -6.40
N VAL A 104 -12.38 -9.20 -6.37
CA VAL A 104 -11.89 -8.20 -7.33
C VAL A 104 -11.43 -8.87 -8.62
N LYS A 105 -10.79 -10.02 -8.52
CA LYS A 105 -10.05 -10.72 -9.60
C LYS A 105 -9.07 -9.76 -10.28
N PRO A 106 -8.08 -9.25 -9.53
CA PRO A 106 -7.12 -8.27 -10.05
C PRO A 106 -6.15 -8.92 -11.03
N ASP A 107 -5.68 -8.13 -12.00
CA ASP A 107 -4.56 -8.50 -12.86
C ASP A 107 -3.24 -8.39 -12.07
N ILE A 108 -3.13 -7.33 -11.27
CA ILE A 108 -1.94 -7.01 -10.47
C ILE A 108 -2.34 -6.84 -9.00
N VAL A 109 -1.55 -7.43 -8.12
CA VAL A 109 -1.60 -7.16 -6.68
C VAL A 109 -0.35 -6.38 -6.29
N VAL A 110 -0.53 -5.35 -5.47
CA VAL A 110 0.55 -4.51 -4.93
C VAL A 110 0.50 -4.54 -3.41
N THR A 111 1.65 -4.72 -2.77
CA THR A 111 1.83 -4.56 -1.33
C THR A 111 3.22 -3.99 -1.03
N TYR A 112 3.63 -3.94 0.23
CA TYR A 112 4.98 -3.50 0.61
C TYR A 112 6.07 -4.47 0.17
N ALA A 113 7.28 -3.94 -0.10
CA ALA A 113 8.51 -4.71 -0.21
C ALA A 113 8.83 -5.46 1.09
N VAL A 114 9.76 -6.41 1.04
CA VAL A 114 10.09 -7.32 2.15
C VAL A 114 10.46 -6.62 3.46
N HIS A 115 11.09 -5.45 3.37
CA HIS A 115 11.47 -4.63 4.53
C HIS A 115 10.29 -3.81 5.11
N GLY A 116 9.13 -3.78 4.44
CA GLY A 116 7.93 -3.05 4.91
C GLY A 116 8.13 -1.54 5.02
N ILE A 117 9.17 -0.99 4.41
CA ILE A 117 9.61 0.42 4.48
C ILE A 117 9.94 0.88 5.91
N SER A 118 8.96 0.84 6.81
CA SER A 118 9.12 1.24 8.23
C SER A 118 9.60 0.10 9.14
N GLY A 119 9.59 -1.14 8.66
CA GLY A 119 9.88 -2.34 9.45
C GLY A 119 8.79 -2.66 10.49
N PHE A 120 7.64 -2.02 10.47
CA PHE A 120 6.53 -2.35 11.36
C PHE A 120 6.06 -3.77 11.12
N HIS A 121 5.82 -4.50 12.21
CA HIS A 121 5.47 -5.92 12.12
C HIS A 121 4.27 -6.19 11.20
N ASP A 122 3.25 -5.36 11.24
CA ASP A 122 2.06 -5.53 10.42
C ASP A 122 2.38 -5.35 8.91
N HIS A 123 3.35 -4.48 8.54
CA HIS A 123 3.85 -4.36 7.17
C HIS A 123 4.56 -5.63 6.72
N LEU A 124 5.42 -6.19 7.60
CA LEU A 124 6.17 -7.42 7.31
C LEU A 124 5.23 -8.62 7.18
N VAL A 125 4.24 -8.73 8.07
CA VAL A 125 3.20 -9.77 8.01
C VAL A 125 2.38 -9.64 6.74
N THR A 126 1.96 -8.43 6.37
CA THR A 126 1.18 -8.18 5.15
C THR A 126 1.96 -8.60 3.90
N HIS A 127 3.25 -8.22 3.80
CA HIS A 127 4.12 -8.69 2.73
C HIS A 127 4.13 -10.22 2.63
N ALA A 128 4.42 -10.89 3.76
CA ALA A 128 4.58 -12.34 3.80
C ALA A 128 3.28 -13.07 3.39
N VAL A 129 2.14 -12.62 3.92
CA VAL A 129 0.81 -13.21 3.64
C VAL A 129 0.41 -13.00 2.19
N VAL A 130 0.51 -11.78 1.67
CA VAL A 130 0.13 -11.47 0.28
C VAL A 130 0.99 -12.25 -0.70
N LYS A 131 2.32 -12.30 -0.48
CA LYS A 131 3.24 -13.07 -1.30
C LYS A 131 2.91 -14.57 -1.27
N ARG A 132 2.62 -15.13 -0.10
CA ARG A 132 2.23 -16.53 0.04
C ARG A 132 0.95 -16.84 -0.71
N VAL A 133 -0.09 -16.02 -0.59
CA VAL A 133 -1.36 -16.18 -1.32
C VAL A 133 -1.13 -16.13 -2.83
N PHE A 134 -0.31 -15.19 -3.32
CA PHE A 134 0.06 -15.11 -4.73
C PHE A 134 0.73 -16.42 -5.22
N CYS A 135 1.72 -16.90 -4.49
CA CYS A 135 2.42 -18.16 -4.85
C CYS A 135 1.48 -19.36 -4.87
N GLU A 136 0.54 -19.43 -3.94
CA GLU A 136 -0.47 -20.49 -3.90
C GLU A 136 -1.40 -20.43 -5.12
N TYR A 137 -1.88 -19.24 -5.49
CA TYR A 137 -2.72 -19.05 -6.68
C TYR A 137 -1.99 -19.42 -7.98
N LYS A 138 -0.69 -19.09 -8.08
CA LYS A 138 0.13 -19.54 -9.21
C LYS A 138 0.27 -21.06 -9.24
N LYS A 139 0.48 -21.71 -8.10
CA LYS A 139 0.58 -23.16 -7.99
C LYS A 139 -0.75 -23.86 -8.36
N GLU A 140 -1.87 -23.25 -8.01
CA GLU A 140 -3.23 -23.74 -8.37
C GLU A 140 -3.60 -23.47 -9.84
N GLY A 141 -2.78 -22.76 -10.60
CA GLY A 141 -3.05 -22.42 -11.99
C GLY A 141 -4.16 -21.38 -12.18
N LYS A 142 -4.43 -20.56 -11.17
CA LYS A 142 -5.41 -19.47 -11.30
C LYS A 142 -4.92 -18.42 -12.31
N SER A 143 -5.85 -17.87 -13.06
CA SER A 143 -5.59 -16.83 -14.08
C SER A 143 -5.40 -15.42 -13.49
N TYR A 144 -5.65 -15.26 -12.20
CA TYR A 144 -5.46 -14.02 -11.44
C TYR A 144 -4.93 -14.32 -10.03
N PRO A 145 -4.17 -13.40 -9.43
CA PRO A 145 -3.49 -12.27 -10.07
C PRO A 145 -2.38 -12.75 -11.01
N ARG A 146 -2.10 -11.97 -12.05
CA ARG A 146 -1.05 -12.30 -13.04
C ARG A 146 0.32 -11.86 -12.55
N ARG A 147 0.40 -10.70 -11.87
CA ARG A 147 1.63 -10.10 -11.34
C ARG A 147 1.47 -9.74 -9.86
N LEU A 148 2.57 -9.87 -9.12
CA LEU A 148 2.74 -9.32 -7.78
C LEU A 148 3.86 -8.28 -7.83
N ALA A 149 3.55 -7.05 -7.45
CA ALA A 149 4.50 -5.97 -7.32
C ALA A 149 4.61 -5.52 -5.85
N PHE A 150 5.77 -4.96 -5.50
CA PHE A 150 6.00 -4.42 -4.17
C PHE A 150 6.31 -2.94 -4.27
N TYR A 151 5.48 -2.12 -3.62
CA TYR A 151 5.81 -0.73 -3.40
C TYR A 151 7.04 -0.64 -2.49
N THR A 152 8.00 0.19 -2.89
CA THR A 152 9.24 0.40 -2.18
C THR A 152 9.66 1.87 -2.21
N ARG A 153 10.82 2.16 -1.68
CA ARG A 153 11.53 3.43 -1.79
C ARG A 153 12.85 3.22 -2.53
N GLN A 154 13.30 4.26 -3.20
CA GLN A 154 14.62 4.33 -3.81
C GLN A 154 15.53 5.27 -2.99
N GLY A 155 16.83 5.06 -3.05
CA GLY A 155 17.85 5.89 -2.44
C GLY A 155 18.29 5.40 -1.06
N GLU A 156 18.87 6.28 -0.29
CA GLU A 156 19.45 5.93 1.02
C GLU A 156 18.38 5.65 2.07
N VAL A 157 18.75 4.82 3.05
CA VAL A 157 17.96 4.59 4.26
C VAL A 157 17.79 5.92 5.00
N TYR A 158 16.54 6.35 5.17
CA TYR A 158 16.24 7.56 5.92
C TYR A 158 16.13 7.24 7.41
N THR A 159 16.92 7.93 8.23
CA THR A 159 16.91 7.77 9.69
C THR A 159 16.67 9.10 10.39
N LYS A 160 15.67 9.16 11.29
CA LYS A 160 15.40 10.30 12.15
C LYS A 160 15.03 9.82 13.56
N GLY A 161 15.98 9.90 14.49
CA GLY A 161 15.81 9.33 15.84
C GLY A 161 15.65 7.80 15.77
N ALA A 162 14.58 7.29 16.36
CA ALA A 162 14.24 5.87 16.30
C ALA A 162 13.47 5.46 15.03
N PHE A 163 13.16 6.40 14.16
CA PHE A 163 12.42 6.18 12.94
C PHE A 163 13.38 5.90 11.79
N ARG A 164 13.23 4.76 11.15
CA ARG A 164 14.05 4.31 10.03
C ARG A 164 13.15 3.88 8.89
N LEU A 165 13.43 4.38 7.69
CA LEU A 165 12.77 3.96 6.47
C LEU A 165 13.79 3.27 5.57
N GLU A 166 13.53 2.02 5.29
CA GLU A 166 14.32 1.20 4.36
C GLU A 166 13.99 1.56 2.91
N ALA A 167 14.87 1.18 2.02
CA ALA A 167 14.73 1.32 0.58
C ALA A 167 15.27 0.05 -0.09
N SER A 168 14.77 -0.26 -1.28
CA SER A 168 15.30 -1.35 -2.09
C SER A 168 16.55 -0.91 -2.83
N ALA A 169 17.44 -1.86 -3.13
CA ALA A 169 18.58 -1.63 -4.00
C ALA A 169 18.11 -1.29 -5.42
N GLU A 170 18.91 -0.57 -6.16
CA GLU A 170 18.57 -0.11 -7.52
C GLU A 170 18.26 -1.29 -8.46
N ASP A 171 18.97 -2.40 -8.31
CA ASP A 171 18.78 -3.62 -9.11
C ASP A 171 17.50 -4.42 -8.73
N GLU A 172 16.91 -4.18 -7.58
CA GLU A 172 15.63 -4.75 -7.16
C GLU A 172 14.44 -4.00 -7.77
N ILE A 173 14.59 -2.71 -8.04
CA ILE A 173 13.54 -1.87 -8.63
C ILE A 173 13.40 -2.22 -10.12
N LYS A 174 12.20 -2.66 -10.50
CA LYS A 174 11.92 -3.11 -11.88
C LYS A 174 11.06 -2.12 -12.67
N PHE A 175 10.37 -1.24 -11.98
CA PHE A 175 9.50 -0.23 -12.57
C PHE A 175 9.39 0.99 -11.65
N THR A 176 9.30 2.17 -12.26
CA THR A 176 9.06 3.43 -11.56
C THR A 176 7.91 4.20 -12.24
N GLU A 177 6.81 4.38 -11.53
CA GLU A 177 5.71 5.23 -12.00
C GLU A 177 6.13 6.69 -11.92
N VAL A 178 6.14 7.37 -13.08
CA VAL A 178 6.41 8.81 -13.15
C VAL A 178 5.08 9.56 -13.08
N CYS A 179 4.87 10.25 -11.99
CA CYS A 179 3.63 10.92 -11.64
C CYS A 179 3.65 12.39 -12.08
N SER A 180 2.54 12.87 -12.61
CA SER A 180 2.34 14.28 -12.99
C SER A 180 2.12 15.18 -11.76
N GLU A 181 2.14 16.50 -11.99
CA GLU A 181 1.76 17.47 -10.95
C GLU A 181 0.33 17.25 -10.43
N GLU A 182 -0.59 16.81 -11.30
CA GLU A 182 -1.95 16.47 -10.90
C GLU A 182 -1.97 15.27 -9.94
N ASP A 183 -1.17 14.23 -10.22
CA ASP A 183 -1.05 13.06 -9.36
C ASP A 183 -0.46 13.44 -7.99
N MET A 184 0.55 14.29 -7.98
CA MET A 184 1.14 14.84 -6.74
C MET A 184 0.14 15.71 -5.96
N LYS A 185 -0.68 16.50 -6.64
CA LYS A 185 -1.76 17.25 -6.01
C LYS A 185 -2.78 16.32 -5.35
N LYS A 186 -3.13 15.21 -5.99
CA LYS A 186 -4.03 14.19 -5.41
C LYS A 186 -3.43 13.50 -4.19
N PHE A 187 -2.15 13.21 -4.22
CA PHE A 187 -1.40 12.74 -3.05
C PHE A 187 -1.52 13.69 -1.86
N HIS A 188 -1.28 14.98 -2.07
CA HIS A 188 -1.41 15.96 -0.99
C HIS A 188 -2.86 16.04 -0.45
N GLN A 189 -3.85 15.99 -1.34
CA GLN A 189 -5.26 15.97 -0.94
C GLN A 189 -5.63 14.69 -0.18
N ALA A 190 -5.05 13.54 -0.52
CA ALA A 190 -5.25 12.29 0.21
C ALA A 190 -4.70 12.39 1.64
N LEU A 191 -3.51 12.98 1.82
CA LEU A 191 -2.96 13.28 3.16
C LEU A 191 -3.84 14.24 3.96
N ASP A 192 -4.47 15.23 3.30
CA ASP A 192 -5.38 16.18 3.95
C ASP A 192 -6.64 15.50 4.50
N CYS A 193 -7.07 14.37 3.93
CA CYS A 193 -8.20 13.59 4.43
C CYS A 193 -7.97 13.03 5.83
N TYR A 194 -6.72 12.83 6.25
CA TYR A 194 -6.37 12.27 7.56
C TYR A 194 -6.27 13.36 8.64
N GLU A 195 -7.38 14.01 8.96
CA GLU A 195 -7.45 15.09 9.95
C GLU A 195 -6.93 14.66 11.33
N SER A 196 -7.25 13.42 11.74
CA SER A 196 -6.79 12.87 13.01
C SER A 196 -5.28 12.60 13.05
N TYR A 197 -4.61 12.60 11.90
CA TYR A 197 -3.22 12.18 11.74
C TYR A 197 -2.28 13.31 11.29
N GLN A 198 -2.76 14.56 11.14
CA GLN A 198 -1.99 15.68 10.62
C GLN A 198 -0.66 15.91 11.39
N GLU A 199 -0.67 15.74 12.70
CA GLU A 199 0.57 15.84 13.52
C GLU A 199 1.64 14.82 13.09
N VAL A 200 1.24 13.60 12.73
CA VAL A 200 2.16 12.55 12.25
C VAL A 200 2.64 12.88 10.85
N ILE A 201 1.74 13.33 9.96
CA ILE A 201 2.05 13.76 8.60
C ILE A 201 3.10 14.89 8.60
N GLU A 202 2.92 15.90 9.46
CA GLU A 202 3.88 17.00 9.61
C GLU A 202 5.23 16.55 10.18
N LYS A 203 5.22 15.70 11.21
CA LYS A 203 6.45 15.19 11.83
C LYS A 203 7.23 14.24 10.92
N SER A 204 6.56 13.45 10.13
CA SER A 204 7.18 12.50 9.20
C SER A 204 7.82 13.19 8.00
N LYS A 205 7.36 14.40 7.66
CA LYS A 205 7.75 15.11 6.43
C LYS A 205 7.38 14.35 5.15
N VAL A 206 6.36 13.50 5.22
CA VAL A 206 5.95 12.67 4.07
C VAL A 206 5.66 13.49 2.82
N ARG A 207 5.14 14.70 2.96
CA ARG A 207 4.88 15.62 1.84
C ARG A 207 6.14 16.03 1.08
N ASP A 208 7.27 16.08 1.76
CA ASP A 208 8.57 16.49 1.21
C ASP A 208 9.40 15.28 0.77
N VAL A 209 9.16 14.11 1.39
CA VAL A 209 9.94 12.88 1.16
C VAL A 209 9.43 12.07 -0.04
N VAL A 210 8.12 12.09 -0.28
CA VAL A 210 7.53 11.40 -1.43
C VAL A 210 7.77 12.21 -2.69
N SER A 211 8.50 11.61 -3.63
CA SER A 211 8.78 12.22 -4.93
C SER A 211 7.68 11.89 -5.95
N ASN A 212 7.77 12.49 -7.11
CA ASN A 212 6.92 12.14 -8.26
C ASN A 212 7.34 10.85 -8.97
N GLU A 213 8.35 10.17 -8.46
CA GLU A 213 8.81 8.86 -8.94
C GLU A 213 8.50 7.82 -7.88
N VAL A 214 7.59 6.89 -8.18
CA VAL A 214 7.15 5.84 -7.26
C VAL A 214 7.69 4.49 -7.71
N PRO A 215 8.69 3.93 -7.02
CA PRO A 215 9.35 2.70 -7.42
C PRO A 215 8.63 1.44 -6.96
N PHE A 216 8.77 0.39 -7.79
CA PHE A 216 8.22 -0.94 -7.52
C PHE A 216 9.22 -2.04 -7.83
N GLU A 217 9.27 -3.06 -6.98
CA GLU A 217 9.81 -4.37 -7.31
C GLU A 217 8.74 -5.22 -7.99
N VAL A 218 9.15 -6.21 -8.77
CA VAL A 218 8.23 -7.20 -9.37
C VAL A 218 8.68 -8.59 -8.97
N PHE A 219 7.77 -9.39 -8.42
CA PHE A 219 8.10 -10.69 -7.88
C PHE A 219 8.10 -11.79 -8.93
N GLY A 220 9.23 -12.54 -9.00
CA GLY A 220 9.32 -13.78 -9.78
C GLY A 220 9.36 -13.58 -11.29
N GLU A 221 9.60 -12.36 -11.76
CA GLU A 221 9.80 -12.05 -13.16
C GLU A 221 11.24 -11.58 -13.38
N GLU A 222 11.95 -12.24 -14.31
CA GLU A 222 13.23 -11.75 -14.82
C GLU A 222 12.97 -10.65 -15.83
N ILE A 223 13.33 -9.44 -15.50
CA ILE A 223 13.20 -8.27 -16.37
C ILE A 223 14.59 -7.86 -16.80
N ASP A 224 14.85 -7.89 -18.13
CA ASP A 224 16.12 -7.44 -18.65
C ASP A 224 16.31 -5.94 -18.42
N TYR A 225 17.39 -5.57 -17.76
CA TYR A 225 17.80 -4.19 -17.52
C TYR A 225 17.87 -3.31 -18.77
N LYS A 226 18.12 -3.94 -19.95
CA LYS A 226 18.20 -3.24 -21.24
C LYS A 226 16.83 -2.89 -21.80
N ASP A 227 15.78 -3.49 -21.27
CA ASP A 227 14.40 -3.26 -21.67
C ASP A 227 13.50 -3.26 -20.42
N PRO A 228 13.64 -2.22 -19.55
CA PRO A 228 12.84 -2.13 -18.34
C PRO A 228 11.36 -1.98 -18.68
N LEU A 229 10.49 -2.48 -17.83
CA LEU A 229 9.04 -2.26 -17.94
C LEU A 229 8.76 -0.76 -17.92
N LYS A 230 7.87 -0.31 -18.81
CA LYS A 230 7.43 1.09 -18.85
C LYS A 230 6.26 1.35 -17.93
N SER A 231 5.47 0.30 -17.64
CA SER A 231 4.37 0.33 -16.70
C SER A 231 4.18 -1.03 -16.04
N LEU A 232 3.49 -1.07 -14.89
CA LEU A 232 3.23 -2.32 -14.17
C LEU A 232 2.42 -3.34 -14.99
N ASP A 233 1.72 -2.93 -16.03
CA ASP A 233 0.92 -3.76 -16.92
C ASP A 233 1.65 -4.20 -18.20
N ASP A 234 2.86 -3.73 -18.43
CA ASP A 234 3.65 -4.17 -19.59
C ASP A 234 3.91 -5.68 -19.52
N ARG A 235 3.75 -6.34 -20.67
CA ARG A 235 3.94 -7.79 -20.84
C ARG A 235 2.94 -8.68 -20.08
N LEU A 236 1.80 -8.14 -19.61
CA LEU A 236 0.69 -8.93 -19.04
C LEU A 236 -0.40 -9.35 -20.12
#